data_2380838f56f3d4518298261bb63f9531
#
_entry.id   2380838f56f3d4518298261bb63f9531
#
_cell.length_a   1.000
_cell.length_b   1.000
_cell.length_c   1.000
_cell.angle_alpha   90.00
_cell.angle_beta   90.00
_cell.angle_gamma   90.00
#
_symmetry.space_group_name_H-M   'P 1'
#
loop_
_entity.id
_entity.type
_entity.pdbx_description
1 polymer ?
#
loop_
_entity_poly.entity_id
_entity_poly.type
_entity_poly.pdbx_seq_one_letter_code
_entity_poly.pdbx_strand_id
1 'polypeptide(L)'
;MAFVSISLPWINLTWFSETPNVARQDSFTLPRRLNIRMCRPSFCRLPRHALPGLLVLLTAAPFCLASQVSVEVKGDYPGLQQNAEAFVQQVDGRSRDGLRRYVSTARNQIGNALKALGYYQPDIDWEITRPEDEEVPAQLQFSVTPGEPVRVRSRTVTIKGPADQDSEFNLSLPTQPAEGDVLNHGQYNALRQTIRNTSSQLGYFNGQFETRRLEVNPEEQTADITLVFNSGQRFRLGDVRFEEGHGFETSLLNQFVTFEKGTVYDSGKIAKLSSDLSNSGYFASVDVDANPASADEGVIPVVVKLRTRAPRSIAAGVGFSTDVGPRLRGTWREHWVNPMGHRRGAETELSQPRQNISAWYELPLDPPMTDSIRLSAGYQREDIEDVESELLTLGQQWNHQLDNGWTQTLSAKLEEERFSFGDGSQDRTRLLLPGIGYSRLEANSAFDPSRGYRLSVEVSGAHRAALSDADILHVFMLGKGLYTLADNHRFLSRVRLGAVATNRFSRVPPSLRFFAGGDQTVRGYAYESLSPEDSLGVGVGGRYLLVGSLEYQYQFADNWRAAAFVDEGNAINDLSETLATGAGVGIRWISPVGPIRLDVAKGLNPELGGEWRVHFSMGPEL
;
A
#
# COMPACT_ATOMS: atom_id res chain seq x y z
N MET A 1 -12.86 -9.73 6.45
CA MET A 1 -12.80 -10.54 7.69
C MET A 1 -12.25 -9.68 8.82
N ALA A 2 -12.99 -9.57 9.93
CA ALA A 2 -12.47 -8.94 11.12
C ALA A 2 -11.70 -9.98 11.93
N PHE A 3 -10.42 -9.72 12.21
CA PHE A 3 -9.61 -10.56 13.07
C PHE A 3 -9.42 -9.87 14.42
N VAL A 4 -9.77 -10.56 15.49
CA VAL A 4 -9.43 -10.16 16.87
C VAL A 4 -8.16 -10.90 17.27
N SER A 5 -7.16 -10.16 17.67
CA SER A 5 -5.91 -10.74 18.13
C SER A 5 -5.74 -10.48 19.64
N ILE A 6 -5.56 -11.50 20.48
CA ILE A 6 -5.43 -11.42 21.95
C ILE A 6 -3.99 -11.79 22.34
N SER A 7 -3.26 -11.03 23.15
CA SER A 7 -1.93 -11.40 23.63
C SER A 7 -1.97 -11.93 25.08
N LEU A 8 -1.49 -13.13 25.25
CA LEU A 8 -1.12 -13.70 26.54
C LEU A 8 0.40 -13.56 26.73
N PRO A 9 0.98 -13.61 27.92
CA PRO A 9 2.41 -13.34 28.17
C PRO A 9 3.40 -14.14 27.31
N TRP A 10 2.91 -15.18 26.62
CA TRP A 10 3.65 -16.05 25.70
C TRP A 10 3.07 -16.10 24.28
N ILE A 11 2.04 -15.31 23.99
CA ILE A 11 1.28 -15.29 22.73
C ILE A 11 0.90 -13.84 22.45
N ASN A 12 1.38 -13.27 21.36
CA ASN A 12 0.92 -11.96 20.88
C ASN A 12 -0.36 -12.13 20.07
N LEU A 13 -1.43 -11.52 20.53
CA LEU A 13 -2.67 -11.39 19.81
C LEU A 13 -2.72 -9.99 19.18
N THR A 14 -2.54 -9.87 17.89
CA THR A 14 -2.61 -8.62 17.15
C THR A 14 -3.84 -8.59 16.23
N TRP A 15 -4.45 -7.43 16.06
CA TRP A 15 -5.44 -7.22 15.01
C TRP A 15 -4.69 -7.17 13.67
N PHE A 16 -4.84 -8.20 12.84
CA PHE A 16 -4.25 -8.19 11.49
C PHE A 16 -5.31 -8.54 10.46
N SER A 17 -5.45 -7.66 9.47
CA SER A 17 -5.86 -8.08 8.15
C SER A 17 -4.62 -8.63 7.46
N GLU A 18 -4.66 -9.83 6.96
CA GLU A 18 -3.57 -10.36 6.13
C GLU A 18 -3.49 -9.57 4.84
N THR A 19 -2.42 -8.78 4.72
CA THR A 19 -2.00 -8.19 3.47
C THR A 19 -0.57 -8.59 3.20
N PRO A 20 -0.23 -8.98 1.97
CA PRO A 20 1.16 -9.18 1.59
C PRO A 20 1.91 -7.85 1.70
N ASN A 21 3.16 -7.91 2.15
CA ASN A 21 4.07 -6.78 2.27
C ASN A 21 4.14 -5.98 0.98
N VAL A 22 3.60 -4.76 1.01
CA VAL A 22 3.85 -3.76 -0.02
C VAL A 22 5.02 -2.90 0.46
N ALA A 23 6.14 -3.00 -0.23
CA ALA A 23 7.31 -2.16 0.02
C ALA A 23 6.93 -0.69 -0.18
N ARG A 24 7.00 0.11 0.89
CA ARG A 24 6.92 1.57 0.83
C ARG A 24 8.28 2.13 0.46
N GLN A 25 8.37 2.73 -0.72
CA GLN A 25 9.30 3.81 -0.97
C GLN A 25 8.53 5.12 -0.88
N ASP A 26 8.59 5.79 0.24
CA ASP A 26 8.32 7.22 0.31
C ASP A 26 9.12 7.85 1.46
N SER A 27 9.81 8.90 1.10
CA SER A 27 10.63 9.76 1.93
C SER A 27 9.81 10.47 3.01
N PHE A 28 10.09 10.22 4.29
CA PHE A 28 9.47 10.91 5.41
C PHE A 28 10.27 12.14 5.84
N THR A 29 9.61 13.30 5.77
CA THR A 29 9.91 14.46 6.61
C THR A 29 9.00 14.42 7.84
N LEU A 30 9.61 14.37 9.02
CA LEU A 30 8.93 14.43 10.33
C LEU A 30 8.51 15.87 10.65
N PRO A 31 7.29 16.14 11.10
CA PRO A 31 6.98 17.35 11.86
C PRO A 31 7.01 17.10 13.37
N ARG A 32 7.52 18.10 14.07
CA ARG A 32 7.71 18.19 15.52
C ARG A 32 6.39 18.03 16.29
N ARG A 33 6.52 17.46 17.49
CA ARG A 33 5.50 17.27 18.52
C ARG A 33 4.73 18.56 18.83
N LEU A 34 3.41 18.50 18.72
CA LEU A 34 2.50 19.45 19.35
C LEU A 34 1.88 18.79 20.61
N ASN A 35 2.13 19.41 21.77
CA ASN A 35 1.48 19.06 23.02
C ASN A 35 0.07 19.65 23.03
N ILE A 36 -0.95 18.81 22.99
CA ILE A 36 -2.33 19.22 23.23
C ILE A 36 -2.74 18.78 24.63
N ARG A 37 -2.96 19.75 25.51
CA ARG A 37 -3.62 19.55 26.81
C ARG A 37 -5.10 19.28 26.60
N MET A 38 -5.57 18.12 27.05
CA MET A 38 -7.01 17.82 27.11
C MET A 38 -7.66 18.59 28.28
N CYS A 39 -8.67 19.40 27.98
CA CYS A 39 -9.66 19.86 28.95
C CYS A 39 -10.78 18.82 29.05
N ARG A 40 -11.09 18.42 30.28
CA ARG A 40 -12.25 17.56 30.63
C ARG A 40 -13.54 18.37 30.56
N PRO A 41 -14.63 17.89 29.97
CA PRO A 41 -15.94 18.48 30.17
C PRO A 41 -16.65 17.89 31.40
N SER A 42 -17.19 18.78 32.21
CA SER A 42 -18.03 18.47 33.35
C SER A 42 -19.46 18.15 32.89
N PHE A 43 -20.06 17.13 33.52
CA PHE A 43 -21.44 16.72 33.30
C PHE A 43 -22.43 17.78 33.83
N CYS A 44 -23.40 18.17 32.99
CA CYS A 44 -24.64 18.81 33.44
C CYS A 44 -25.84 17.97 32.99
N ARG A 45 -26.74 17.68 33.96
CA ARG A 45 -27.95 16.89 33.79
C ARG A 45 -29.06 17.71 33.09
N LEU A 46 -29.76 17.06 32.16
CA LEU A 46 -31.00 17.57 31.54
C LEU A 46 -32.25 16.96 32.19
N PRO A 47 -33.34 17.70 32.30
CA PRO A 47 -34.67 17.14 32.58
C PRO A 47 -35.45 16.89 31.27
N ARG A 48 -36.25 15.82 31.29
CA ARG A 48 -37.22 15.45 30.26
C ARG A 48 -38.42 16.39 30.26
N HIS A 49 -38.89 16.87 29.08
CA HIS A 49 -40.31 16.80 28.60
C HIS A 49 -40.53 17.58 27.29
N ALA A 50 -41.32 16.92 26.44
CA ALA A 50 -42.24 17.46 25.40
C ALA A 50 -41.74 17.94 24.02
N LEU A 51 -42.22 17.22 23.01
CA LEU A 51 -42.35 17.48 21.55
C LEU A 51 -43.39 18.60 21.21
N PRO A 52 -43.62 18.97 19.92
CA PRO A 52 -42.80 19.02 18.70
C PRO A 52 -42.88 20.38 17.97
N GLY A 53 -42.00 20.64 17.04
CA GLY A 53 -42.25 21.71 16.07
C GLY A 53 -41.02 22.32 15.43
N LEU A 54 -40.99 22.18 14.13
CA LEU A 54 -40.31 23.04 13.15
C LEU A 54 -38.79 23.02 13.06
N LEU A 55 -38.33 22.20 12.13
CA LEU A 55 -36.93 22.15 11.65
C LEU A 55 -36.65 23.41 10.80
N VAL A 56 -36.01 24.40 11.41
CA VAL A 56 -35.36 25.49 10.67
C VAL A 56 -33.87 25.14 10.56
N LEU A 57 -33.47 24.71 9.36
CA LEU A 57 -32.07 24.58 8.98
C LEU A 57 -31.42 25.98 8.94
N LEU A 58 -30.80 26.38 10.03
CA LEU A 58 -29.79 27.44 10.03
C LEU A 58 -28.50 26.84 9.53
N THR A 59 -28.17 27.03 8.26
CA THR A 59 -26.82 26.87 7.72
C THR A 59 -25.93 27.92 8.38
N ALA A 60 -25.27 27.56 9.47
CA ALA A 60 -24.15 28.32 9.99
C ALA A 60 -22.99 28.14 9.00
N ALA A 61 -22.85 29.04 8.03
CA ALA A 61 -21.61 29.20 7.32
C ALA A 61 -20.50 29.47 8.37
N PRO A 62 -19.33 28.83 8.28
CA PRO A 62 -18.21 29.19 9.15
C PRO A 62 -17.89 30.67 8.82
N PHE A 63 -18.10 31.57 9.77
CA PHE A 63 -17.52 32.89 9.74
C PHE A 63 -16.00 32.70 9.75
N CYS A 64 -15.39 32.75 8.57
CA CYS A 64 -13.96 32.96 8.43
C CYS A 64 -13.70 34.36 9.01
N LEU A 65 -13.19 34.45 10.24
CA LEU A 65 -12.70 35.69 10.81
C LEU A 65 -11.60 36.19 9.87
N ALA A 66 -11.92 37.23 9.09
CA ALA A 66 -10.94 37.84 8.20
C ALA A 66 -9.77 38.35 9.05
N SER A 67 -8.55 37.92 8.70
CA SER A 67 -7.32 38.41 9.35
C SER A 67 -7.31 39.96 9.35
N GLN A 68 -6.88 40.55 10.47
CA GLN A 68 -6.71 42.00 10.55
C GLN A 68 -5.57 42.53 9.66
N VAL A 69 -4.73 41.66 9.12
CA VAL A 69 -3.61 42.00 8.23
C VAL A 69 -3.76 41.26 6.92
N SER A 70 -3.81 42.00 5.83
CA SER A 70 -3.85 41.49 4.46
C SER A 70 -2.66 42.00 3.65
N VAL A 71 -2.21 41.22 2.70
CA VAL A 71 -1.15 41.56 1.76
C VAL A 71 -1.70 41.35 0.36
N GLU A 72 -1.54 42.34 -0.51
CA GLU A 72 -1.90 42.26 -1.92
C GLU A 72 -0.65 42.52 -2.77
N VAL A 73 -0.23 41.55 -3.57
CA VAL A 73 0.89 41.69 -4.52
C VAL A 73 0.30 42.09 -5.88
N LYS A 74 0.67 43.26 -6.38
CA LYS A 74 0.18 43.77 -7.67
C LYS A 74 0.76 42.94 -8.82
N GLY A 75 -0.12 42.45 -9.71
CA GLY A 75 0.21 41.63 -10.85
C GLY A 75 -0.13 40.15 -10.65
N ASP A 76 0.15 39.31 -11.64
CA ASP A 76 -0.11 37.86 -11.60
C ASP A 76 1.11 37.09 -11.07
N TYR A 77 1.29 37.15 -9.76
CA TYR A 77 2.40 36.48 -9.05
C TYR A 77 1.90 35.63 -7.88
N PRO A 78 1.21 34.51 -8.14
CA PRO A 78 0.59 33.72 -7.06
C PRO A 78 1.60 33.19 -6.04
N GLY A 79 2.81 32.87 -6.47
CA GLY A 79 3.89 32.42 -5.58
C GLY A 79 4.41 33.53 -4.66
N LEU A 80 4.47 34.77 -5.11
CA LEU A 80 4.86 35.91 -4.28
C LEU A 80 3.75 36.26 -3.27
N GLN A 81 2.50 36.26 -3.71
CA GLN A 81 1.32 36.48 -2.88
C GLN A 81 1.31 35.49 -1.71
N GLN A 82 1.34 34.20 -2.02
CA GLN A 82 1.31 33.13 -1.02
C GLN A 82 2.49 33.22 -0.03
N ASN A 83 3.69 33.54 -0.53
CA ASN A 83 4.87 33.66 0.32
C ASN A 83 4.79 34.89 1.22
N ALA A 84 4.36 36.03 0.71
CA ALA A 84 4.18 37.26 1.49
C ALA A 84 3.15 37.07 2.61
N GLU A 85 2.02 36.44 2.31
CA GLU A 85 0.98 36.08 3.30
C GLU A 85 1.50 35.14 4.38
N ALA A 86 2.30 34.12 3.99
CA ALA A 86 2.86 33.14 4.93
C ALA A 86 3.87 33.74 5.91
N PHE A 87 4.56 34.80 5.53
CA PHE A 87 5.56 35.47 6.38
C PHE A 87 4.93 36.49 7.34
N VAL A 88 3.76 37.02 7.01
CA VAL A 88 3.06 37.95 7.88
C VAL A 88 2.29 37.20 8.96
N GLN A 89 2.62 37.49 10.23
CA GLN A 89 1.89 36.87 11.34
C GLN A 89 0.42 37.30 11.34
N GLN A 90 -0.46 36.35 11.44
CA GLN A 90 -1.87 36.59 11.72
C GLN A 90 -1.99 37.32 13.06
N VAL A 91 -2.62 38.48 13.05
CA VAL A 91 -2.73 39.34 14.22
C VAL A 91 -4.20 39.63 14.43
N ASP A 92 -4.77 39.14 15.53
CA ASP A 92 -6.16 39.38 15.89
C ASP A 92 -6.26 40.28 17.13
N GLY A 93 -7.31 41.13 17.19
CA GLY A 93 -7.65 41.90 18.37
C GLY A 93 -6.71 43.06 18.69
N ARG A 94 -5.89 43.55 17.74
CA ARG A 94 -5.06 44.73 17.94
C ARG A 94 -5.83 46.05 17.73
N SER A 95 -5.57 47.01 18.61
CA SER A 95 -6.01 48.38 18.40
C SER A 95 -5.30 49.05 17.21
N ARG A 96 -5.85 50.15 16.67
CA ARG A 96 -5.22 50.90 15.57
C ARG A 96 -3.76 51.28 15.86
N ASP A 97 -3.45 51.69 17.09
CA ASP A 97 -2.08 52.03 17.50
C ASP A 97 -1.20 50.75 17.60
N GLY A 98 -1.79 49.60 17.92
CA GLY A 98 -1.14 48.32 17.88
C GLY A 98 -0.76 47.91 16.46
N LEU A 99 -1.66 48.09 15.48
CA LEU A 99 -1.40 47.86 14.07
C LEU A 99 -0.34 48.84 13.52
N ARG A 100 -0.39 50.12 13.88
CA ARG A 100 0.65 51.11 13.50
C ARG A 100 2.05 50.69 13.95
N ARG A 101 2.19 50.18 15.16
CA ARG A 101 3.47 49.68 15.67
C ARG A 101 3.94 48.41 14.94
N TYR A 102 3.00 47.62 14.43
CA TYR A 102 3.29 46.38 13.70
C TYR A 102 3.71 46.61 12.24
N VAL A 103 3.36 47.77 11.63
CA VAL A 103 3.67 48.08 10.22
C VAL A 103 5.12 47.85 9.87
N SER A 104 6.07 48.34 10.68
CA SER A 104 7.50 48.20 10.38
C SER A 104 7.96 46.72 10.41
N THR A 105 7.41 45.92 11.33
CA THR A 105 7.70 44.50 11.43
C THR A 105 7.14 43.77 10.24
N ALA A 106 5.87 43.97 9.89
CA ALA A 106 5.22 43.33 8.75
C ALA A 106 5.89 43.72 7.42
N ARG A 107 6.22 45.02 7.23
CA ARG A 107 6.95 45.48 6.04
C ARG A 107 8.30 44.75 5.86
N ASN A 108 9.06 44.56 6.94
CA ASN A 108 10.31 43.82 6.91
C ASN A 108 10.09 42.32 6.61
N GLN A 109 9.03 41.73 7.17
CA GLN A 109 8.64 40.34 6.91
C GLN A 109 8.26 40.13 5.45
N ILE A 110 7.41 41.00 4.89
CA ILE A 110 7.05 41.00 3.46
C ILE A 110 8.28 41.16 2.59
N GLY A 111 9.14 42.15 2.89
CA GLY A 111 10.38 42.37 2.15
C GLY A 111 11.29 41.12 2.17
N ASN A 112 11.42 40.44 3.29
CA ASN A 112 12.19 39.21 3.38
C ASN A 112 11.56 38.04 2.62
N ALA A 113 10.22 37.97 2.62
CA ALA A 113 9.49 36.97 1.83
C ALA A 113 9.73 37.14 0.32
N LEU A 114 9.69 38.38 -0.18
CA LEU A 114 9.95 38.66 -1.59
C LEU A 114 11.43 38.44 -1.96
N LYS A 115 12.38 38.84 -1.10
CA LYS A 115 13.82 38.59 -1.29
C LYS A 115 14.12 37.09 -1.42
N ALA A 116 13.41 36.25 -0.65
CA ALA A 116 13.59 34.80 -0.74
C ALA A 116 13.26 34.25 -2.15
N LEU A 117 12.41 34.95 -2.91
CA LEU A 117 12.02 34.62 -4.28
C LEU A 117 12.67 35.52 -5.34
N GLY A 118 13.71 36.29 -4.97
CA GLY A 118 14.53 37.05 -5.90
C GLY A 118 14.14 38.52 -6.08
N TYR A 119 13.12 39.03 -5.39
CA TYR A 119 12.68 40.41 -5.49
C TYR A 119 13.24 41.25 -4.33
N TYR A 120 14.30 42.00 -4.61
CA TYR A 120 15.09 42.69 -3.57
C TYR A 120 14.70 44.14 -3.34
N GLN A 121 14.02 44.73 -4.30
CA GLN A 121 13.64 46.14 -4.29
C GLN A 121 12.10 46.33 -4.45
N PRO A 122 11.29 45.65 -3.59
CA PRO A 122 9.85 45.84 -3.64
C PRO A 122 9.47 47.21 -3.09
N ASP A 123 8.48 47.85 -3.72
CA ASP A 123 7.79 48.99 -3.13
C ASP A 123 6.59 48.50 -2.33
N ILE A 124 6.55 48.83 -1.03
CA ILE A 124 5.55 48.31 -0.09
C ILE A 124 4.83 49.47 0.55
N ASP A 125 3.62 49.77 0.05
CA ASP A 125 2.69 50.70 0.62
C ASP A 125 1.78 50.00 1.65
N TRP A 126 1.22 50.80 2.55
CA TRP A 126 0.30 50.28 3.55
C TRP A 126 -0.81 51.28 3.88
N GLU A 127 -1.97 50.76 4.22
CA GLU A 127 -3.11 51.53 4.67
C GLU A 127 -3.78 50.87 5.88
N ILE A 128 -4.25 51.67 6.85
CA ILE A 128 -5.09 51.19 7.94
C ILE A 128 -6.49 51.76 7.73
N THR A 129 -7.39 50.88 7.33
CA THR A 129 -8.81 51.19 7.15
C THR A 129 -9.60 50.91 8.42
N ARG A 130 -10.53 51.83 8.75
CA ARG A 130 -11.52 51.62 9.80
C ARG A 130 -12.89 51.52 9.11
N PRO A 131 -13.56 50.36 9.22
CA PRO A 131 -14.94 50.26 8.77
C PRO A 131 -15.84 51.26 9.50
N GLU A 132 -16.91 51.70 8.87
CA GLU A 132 -17.90 52.63 9.47
C GLU A 132 -18.61 52.00 10.67
N ASP A 133 -18.61 50.72 10.77
CA ASP A 133 -19.20 49.94 11.86
C ASP A 133 -18.18 49.79 13.01
N GLU A 134 -18.52 50.32 14.20
CA GLU A 134 -17.61 50.29 15.37
C GLU A 134 -17.31 48.88 15.91
N GLU A 135 -18.10 47.89 15.53
CA GLU A 135 -17.90 46.47 15.93
C GLU A 135 -16.85 45.77 15.08
N VAL A 136 -16.49 46.29 13.91
CA VAL A 136 -15.49 45.67 13.02
C VAL A 136 -14.09 46.19 13.34
N PRO A 137 -13.13 45.32 13.63
CA PRO A 137 -11.76 45.73 13.96
C PRO A 137 -11.07 46.41 12.78
N ALA A 138 -10.20 47.40 13.07
CA ALA A 138 -9.39 48.07 12.06
C ALA A 138 -8.55 47.04 11.28
N GLN A 139 -8.43 47.23 9.96
CA GLN A 139 -7.67 46.38 9.06
C GLN A 139 -6.41 47.09 8.56
N LEU A 140 -5.29 46.35 8.51
CA LEU A 140 -4.04 46.80 7.92
C LEU A 140 -3.84 46.06 6.59
N GLN A 141 -3.85 46.81 5.50
CA GLN A 141 -3.62 46.28 4.16
C GLN A 141 -2.27 46.76 3.64
N PHE A 142 -1.48 45.80 3.12
CA PHE A 142 -0.27 46.10 2.40
C PHE A 142 -0.50 45.93 0.91
N SER A 143 -0.03 46.90 0.11
CA SER A 143 -0.02 46.86 -1.34
C SER A 143 1.44 46.79 -1.79
N VAL A 144 1.79 45.69 -2.46
CA VAL A 144 3.20 45.39 -2.79
C VAL A 144 3.38 45.40 -4.29
N THR A 145 4.31 46.25 -4.76
CA THR A 145 4.82 46.21 -6.13
C THR A 145 6.17 45.52 -6.12
N PRO A 146 6.31 44.31 -6.70
CA PRO A 146 7.50 43.47 -6.51
C PRO A 146 8.80 44.06 -7.04
N GLY A 147 8.75 44.90 -8.09
CA GLY A 147 9.91 45.38 -8.83
C GLY A 147 10.48 44.30 -9.76
N GLU A 148 11.65 44.58 -10.35
CA GLU A 148 12.32 43.66 -11.23
C GLU A 148 13.04 42.56 -10.43
N PRO A 149 12.95 41.29 -10.87
CA PRO A 149 13.60 40.18 -10.17
C PRO A 149 15.11 40.11 -10.46
N VAL A 150 15.87 39.73 -9.45
CA VAL A 150 17.28 39.36 -9.59
C VAL A 150 17.36 38.00 -10.30
N ARG A 151 18.22 37.92 -11.33
CA ARG A 151 18.44 36.67 -12.09
C ARG A 151 19.82 36.10 -11.84
N VAL A 152 19.94 34.78 -11.96
CA VAL A 152 21.22 34.08 -11.85
C VAL A 152 22.04 34.38 -13.11
N ARG A 153 23.14 35.12 -12.93
CA ARG A 153 24.09 35.45 -14.00
C ARG A 153 25.07 34.30 -14.24
N SER A 154 25.58 33.71 -13.15
CA SER A 154 26.52 32.58 -13.23
C SER A 154 26.22 31.54 -12.15
N ARG A 155 26.39 30.27 -12.54
CA ARG A 155 26.25 29.12 -11.64
C ARG A 155 27.46 28.20 -11.76
N THR A 156 28.36 28.27 -10.79
CA THR A 156 29.53 27.40 -10.69
C THR A 156 29.34 26.41 -9.54
N VAL A 157 29.19 25.12 -9.86
CA VAL A 157 29.19 24.03 -8.88
C VAL A 157 30.32 23.09 -9.21
N THR A 158 31.33 23.06 -8.33
CA THR A 158 32.53 22.23 -8.49
C THR A 158 32.57 21.18 -7.39
N ILE A 159 32.60 19.92 -7.77
CA ILE A 159 32.85 18.80 -6.89
C ILE A 159 34.33 18.44 -6.99
N LYS A 160 35.03 18.37 -5.86
CA LYS A 160 36.41 17.95 -5.78
C LYS A 160 36.54 16.62 -5.07
N GLY A 161 37.61 15.89 -5.36
CA GLY A 161 37.89 14.59 -4.77
C GLY A 161 37.21 13.45 -5.52
N PRO A 162 37.13 12.23 -4.95
CA PRO A 162 36.64 11.05 -5.64
C PRO A 162 35.17 11.15 -6.12
N ALA A 163 34.35 12.00 -5.50
CA ALA A 163 32.96 12.19 -5.91
C ALA A 163 32.81 12.90 -7.28
N ASP A 164 33.85 13.58 -7.77
CA ASP A 164 33.85 14.19 -9.10
C ASP A 164 33.70 13.14 -10.22
N GLN A 165 34.25 11.95 -10.01
CA GLN A 165 34.18 10.82 -10.94
C GLN A 165 33.03 9.85 -10.62
N ASP A 166 32.27 10.10 -9.56
CA ASP A 166 31.15 9.27 -9.17
C ASP A 166 29.88 9.69 -9.95
N SER A 167 29.49 8.85 -10.92
CA SER A 167 28.32 9.11 -11.76
C SER A 167 27.02 9.21 -10.96
N GLU A 168 26.89 8.43 -9.88
CA GLU A 168 25.70 8.43 -9.02
C GLU A 168 25.60 9.75 -8.24
N PHE A 169 26.73 10.26 -7.76
CA PHE A 169 26.80 11.58 -7.11
C PHE A 169 26.39 12.69 -8.08
N ASN A 170 26.96 12.69 -9.28
CA ASN A 170 26.74 13.74 -10.28
C ASN A 170 25.32 13.75 -10.84
N LEU A 171 24.73 12.58 -11.07
CA LEU A 171 23.34 12.46 -11.53
C LEU A 171 22.31 12.95 -10.52
N SER A 172 22.64 12.96 -9.23
CA SER A 172 21.76 13.43 -8.16
C SER A 172 21.69 14.95 -8.01
N LEU A 173 22.59 15.69 -8.67
CA LEU A 173 22.67 17.14 -8.51
C LEU A 173 21.51 17.84 -9.25
N PRO A 174 20.77 18.74 -8.56
CA PRO A 174 19.73 19.54 -9.20
C PRO A 174 20.29 20.43 -10.31
N THR A 175 19.55 20.54 -11.41
CA THR A 175 19.87 21.47 -12.50
C THR A 175 19.51 22.92 -12.15
N GLN A 176 18.58 23.13 -11.24
CA GLN A 176 18.13 24.44 -10.78
C GLN A 176 18.84 24.86 -9.46
N PRO A 177 18.98 26.18 -9.23
CA PRO A 177 18.71 27.29 -10.16
C PRO A 177 19.68 27.30 -11.34
N ALA A 178 19.19 27.50 -12.56
CA ALA A 178 20.01 27.63 -13.76
C ALA A 178 20.36 29.09 -14.06
N GLU A 179 21.34 29.31 -14.96
CA GLU A 179 21.65 30.67 -15.44
C GLU A 179 20.44 31.23 -16.22
N GLY A 180 20.08 32.48 -15.91
CA GLY A 180 18.90 33.16 -16.44
C GLY A 180 17.64 33.00 -15.56
N ASP A 181 17.58 32.00 -14.68
CA ASP A 181 16.43 31.82 -13.76
C ASP A 181 16.33 33.00 -12.79
N VAL A 182 15.10 33.27 -12.33
CA VAL A 182 14.90 34.18 -11.20
C VAL A 182 15.51 33.55 -9.95
N LEU A 183 16.31 34.31 -9.22
CA LEU A 183 16.96 33.82 -8.02
C LEU A 183 15.92 33.36 -7.00
N ASN A 184 16.03 32.11 -6.58
CA ASN A 184 15.22 31.52 -5.51
C ASN A 184 16.15 30.95 -4.43
N HIS A 185 16.09 31.54 -3.24
CA HIS A 185 16.93 31.11 -2.11
C HIS A 185 16.58 29.69 -1.66
N GLY A 186 15.32 29.26 -1.83
CA GLY A 186 14.89 27.89 -1.55
C GLY A 186 15.62 26.89 -2.45
N GLN A 187 15.71 27.16 -3.76
CA GLN A 187 16.42 26.32 -4.73
C GLN A 187 17.93 26.29 -4.44
N TYR A 188 18.54 27.43 -4.12
CA TYR A 188 19.94 27.49 -3.70
C TYR A 188 20.21 26.65 -2.44
N ASN A 189 19.33 26.74 -1.44
CA ASN A 189 19.45 25.93 -0.23
C ASN A 189 19.19 24.44 -0.50
N ALA A 190 18.23 24.12 -1.37
CA ALA A 190 17.96 22.76 -1.80
C ALA A 190 19.18 22.14 -2.50
N LEU A 191 19.80 22.85 -3.42
CA LEU A 191 21.03 22.41 -4.09
C LEU A 191 22.14 22.08 -3.07
N ARG A 192 22.39 22.97 -2.11
CA ARG A 192 23.38 22.73 -1.05
C ARG A 192 23.03 21.54 -0.18
N GLN A 193 21.76 21.40 0.17
CA GLN A 193 21.29 20.29 0.99
C GLN A 193 21.38 18.96 0.24
N THR A 194 21.04 18.97 -1.05
CA THR A 194 21.18 17.77 -1.90
C THR A 194 22.63 17.31 -1.95
N ILE A 195 23.60 18.22 -2.19
CA ILE A 195 25.03 17.87 -2.18
C ILE A 195 25.42 17.19 -0.85
N ARG A 196 24.99 17.72 0.29
CA ARG A 196 25.26 17.13 1.60
C ARG A 196 24.59 15.78 1.80
N ASN A 197 23.31 15.69 1.44
CA ASN A 197 22.54 14.46 1.61
C ASN A 197 23.13 13.33 0.74
N THR A 198 23.42 13.63 -0.53
CA THR A 198 24.06 12.67 -1.44
C THR A 198 25.45 12.28 -0.93
N SER A 199 26.22 13.24 -0.43
CA SER A 199 27.52 12.97 0.21
C SER A 199 27.38 11.97 1.36
N SER A 200 26.45 12.18 2.26
CA SER A 200 26.20 11.27 3.39
C SER A 200 25.64 9.92 2.93
N GLN A 201 24.74 9.93 1.96
CA GLN A 201 24.12 8.73 1.40
C GLN A 201 25.16 7.79 0.76
N LEU A 202 26.10 8.36 0.01
CA LEU A 202 27.12 7.61 -0.72
C LEU A 202 28.42 7.39 0.08
N GLY A 203 28.45 7.81 1.36
CA GLY A 203 29.58 7.54 2.26
C GLY A 203 30.74 8.52 2.17
N TYR A 204 30.52 9.74 1.68
CA TYR A 204 31.51 10.83 1.72
C TYR A 204 31.33 11.66 2.98
N PHE A 205 31.50 11.04 4.16
CA PHE A 205 31.20 11.66 5.46
C PHE A 205 32.09 12.82 5.83
N ASN A 206 33.32 12.87 5.31
CA ASN A 206 34.27 13.95 5.51
C ASN A 206 34.08 15.11 4.51
N GLY A 207 33.00 15.02 3.69
CA GLY A 207 32.70 16.02 2.69
C GLY A 207 32.34 17.37 3.29
N GLN A 208 32.98 18.44 2.78
CA GLN A 208 32.74 19.81 3.22
C GLN A 208 32.78 20.81 2.07
N PHE A 209 32.03 21.89 2.24
CA PHE A 209 32.11 23.01 1.32
C PHE A 209 33.35 23.84 1.61
N GLU A 210 34.23 23.97 0.65
CA GLU A 210 35.34 24.93 0.67
C GLU A 210 34.83 26.35 0.36
N THR A 211 33.85 26.47 -0.54
CA THR A 211 33.22 27.74 -0.89
C THR A 211 31.71 27.59 -0.93
N ARG A 212 31.01 28.53 -0.32
CA ARG A 212 29.57 28.67 -0.32
C ARG A 212 29.22 30.14 -0.50
N ARG A 213 29.22 30.60 -1.74
CA ARG A 213 29.04 32.02 -2.03
C ARG A 213 27.76 32.19 -2.89
N LEU A 214 26.93 33.09 -2.46
CA LEU A 214 25.79 33.64 -3.21
C LEU A 214 25.98 35.16 -3.15
N GLU A 215 26.42 35.78 -4.24
CA GLU A 215 26.62 37.21 -4.38
C GLU A 215 25.45 37.77 -5.16
N VAL A 216 24.72 38.69 -4.53
CA VAL A 216 23.53 39.32 -5.13
C VAL A 216 23.82 40.81 -5.31
N ASN A 217 23.67 41.29 -6.55
CA ASN A 217 23.72 42.72 -6.88
C ASN A 217 22.28 43.18 -7.24
N PRO A 218 21.55 43.79 -6.29
CA PRO A 218 20.20 44.27 -6.55
C PRO A 218 20.11 45.41 -7.57
N GLU A 219 21.18 46.19 -7.73
CA GLU A 219 21.23 47.33 -8.67
C GLU A 219 21.34 46.84 -10.11
N GLU A 220 22.15 45.82 -10.35
CA GLU A 220 22.29 45.18 -11.66
C GLU A 220 21.30 44.02 -11.88
N GLN A 221 20.51 43.68 -10.87
CA GLN A 221 19.53 42.58 -10.89
C GLN A 221 20.16 41.23 -11.21
N THR A 222 21.41 41.02 -10.74
CA THR A 222 22.18 39.81 -10.99
C THR A 222 22.56 39.08 -9.71
N ALA A 223 22.74 37.77 -9.82
CA ALA A 223 23.28 36.93 -8.75
C ALA A 223 24.28 35.91 -9.30
N ASP A 224 25.38 35.72 -8.55
CA ASP A 224 26.41 34.72 -8.84
C ASP A 224 26.40 33.64 -7.76
N ILE A 225 26.36 32.39 -8.19
CA ILE A 225 26.39 31.23 -7.31
C ILE A 225 27.71 30.51 -7.50
N THR A 226 28.49 30.38 -6.42
CA THR A 226 29.72 29.59 -6.42
C THR A 226 29.71 28.61 -5.25
N LEU A 227 29.65 27.32 -5.57
CA LEU A 227 29.73 26.21 -4.63
C LEU A 227 30.94 25.34 -4.98
N VAL A 228 31.85 25.19 -4.07
CA VAL A 228 32.98 24.25 -4.18
C VAL A 228 32.87 23.27 -3.04
N PHE A 229 32.61 22.01 -3.36
CA PHE A 229 32.48 20.94 -2.38
C PHE A 229 33.62 19.93 -2.55
N ASN A 230 34.37 19.67 -1.49
CA ASN A 230 35.39 18.63 -1.44
C ASN A 230 34.77 17.41 -0.74
N SER A 231 34.66 16.30 -1.45
CA SER A 231 34.00 15.08 -0.95
C SER A 231 34.82 14.36 0.15
N GLY A 232 36.11 14.57 0.20
CA GLY A 232 36.97 13.67 0.97
C GLY A 232 36.93 12.24 0.39
N GLN A 233 37.43 11.29 1.15
CA GLN A 233 37.43 9.88 0.74
C GLN A 233 36.04 9.23 0.91
N ARG A 234 35.70 8.28 0.04
CA ARG A 234 34.50 7.45 0.16
C ARG A 234 34.76 6.31 1.15
N PHE A 235 33.93 6.21 2.17
CA PHE A 235 33.99 5.13 3.16
C PHE A 235 33.49 3.81 2.57
N ARG A 236 33.86 2.72 3.22
CA ARG A 236 33.48 1.35 2.83
C ARG A 236 32.80 0.65 4.00
N LEU A 237 31.95 -0.32 3.69
CA LEU A 237 31.31 -1.20 4.68
C LEU A 237 32.28 -2.26 5.14
N GLY A 238 32.35 -2.49 6.44
CA GLY A 238 33.13 -3.54 7.10
C GLY A 238 32.33 -4.82 7.31
N ASP A 239 32.80 -5.63 8.25
CA ASP A 239 32.11 -6.84 8.67
C ASP A 239 30.80 -6.50 9.36
N VAL A 240 29.76 -7.30 9.07
CA VAL A 240 28.48 -7.23 9.78
C VAL A 240 28.55 -8.14 11.01
N ARG A 241 28.29 -7.56 12.18
CA ARG A 241 28.27 -8.29 13.45
C ARG A 241 26.88 -8.23 14.06
N PHE A 242 26.32 -9.39 14.33
CA PHE A 242 25.06 -9.53 15.06
C PHE A 242 25.37 -9.66 16.55
N GLU A 243 24.77 -8.79 17.40
CA GLU A 243 24.91 -8.90 18.86
C GLU A 243 24.25 -10.21 19.35
N GLU A 244 24.84 -10.85 20.36
CA GLU A 244 24.36 -12.11 20.90
C GLU A 244 22.97 -12.00 21.56
N GLY A 245 22.28 -13.13 21.70
CA GLY A 245 20.98 -13.19 22.43
C GLY A 245 19.74 -13.24 21.53
N HIS A 246 19.90 -13.23 20.20
CA HIS A 246 18.78 -13.29 19.25
C HIS A 246 18.22 -14.70 19.01
N GLY A 247 18.96 -15.77 19.37
CA GLY A 247 18.48 -17.16 19.28
C GLY A 247 18.51 -17.80 17.88
N PHE A 248 19.05 -17.12 16.87
CA PHE A 248 19.16 -17.61 15.50
C PHE A 248 20.62 -17.96 15.15
N GLU A 249 20.81 -18.84 14.18
CA GLU A 249 22.13 -19.15 13.65
C GLU A 249 22.68 -17.98 12.82
N THR A 250 23.99 -17.74 12.96
CA THR A 250 24.68 -16.71 12.17
C THR A 250 24.60 -16.99 10.65
N SER A 251 24.52 -18.27 10.27
CA SER A 251 24.33 -18.70 8.89
C SER A 251 23.05 -18.13 8.27
N LEU A 252 21.93 -18.19 8.99
CA LEU A 252 20.67 -17.58 8.57
C LEU A 252 20.77 -16.06 8.50
N LEU A 253 21.36 -15.42 9.52
CA LEU A 253 21.45 -13.96 9.58
C LEU A 253 22.34 -13.40 8.45
N ASN A 254 23.40 -14.10 8.10
CA ASN A 254 24.28 -13.71 7.00
C ASN A 254 23.57 -13.73 5.63
N GLN A 255 22.53 -14.55 5.45
CA GLN A 255 21.73 -14.56 4.21
C GLN A 255 20.93 -13.28 3.98
N PHE A 256 20.73 -12.45 5.02
CA PHE A 256 20.13 -11.11 4.87
C PHE A 256 21.13 -10.05 4.42
N VAL A 257 22.44 -10.33 4.52
CA VAL A 257 23.50 -9.38 4.17
C VAL A 257 23.77 -9.47 2.67
N THR A 258 23.35 -8.45 1.93
CA THR A 258 23.45 -8.40 0.45
C THR A 258 24.72 -7.70 -0.05
N PHE A 259 25.67 -7.41 0.82
CA PHE A 259 26.94 -6.74 0.48
C PHE A 259 28.11 -7.42 1.15
N GLU A 260 29.27 -7.36 0.52
CA GLU A 260 30.52 -7.90 1.03
C GLU A 260 31.33 -6.83 1.78
N LYS A 261 32.22 -7.29 2.67
CA LYS A 261 33.24 -6.44 3.28
C LYS A 261 34.06 -5.69 2.24
N GLY A 262 34.25 -4.39 2.43
CA GLY A 262 34.98 -3.53 1.50
C GLY A 262 34.11 -2.95 0.38
N THR A 263 32.83 -3.31 0.29
CA THR A 263 31.86 -2.63 -0.59
C THR A 263 31.81 -1.15 -0.24
N VAL A 264 31.74 -0.27 -1.23
CA VAL A 264 31.58 1.17 -0.99
C VAL A 264 30.31 1.42 -0.21
N TYR A 265 30.38 2.35 0.73
CA TYR A 265 29.23 2.69 1.56
C TYR A 265 28.09 3.25 0.70
N ASP A 266 26.91 2.81 1.02
CA ASP A 266 25.63 3.31 0.52
C ASP A 266 24.58 3.08 1.60
N SER A 267 23.94 4.16 2.04
CA SER A 267 22.90 4.09 3.07
C SER A 267 21.70 3.21 2.66
N GLY A 268 21.45 3.09 1.35
CA GLY A 268 20.41 2.18 0.81
C GLY A 268 20.69 0.71 1.14
N LYS A 269 21.96 0.28 1.15
CA LYS A 269 22.33 -1.10 1.53
C LYS A 269 22.05 -1.35 3.01
N ILE A 270 22.35 -0.38 3.87
CA ILE A 270 22.07 -0.46 5.31
C ILE A 270 20.55 -0.45 5.57
N ALA A 271 19.83 0.43 4.89
CA ALA A 271 18.38 0.50 4.98
C ALA A 271 17.72 -0.81 4.49
N LYS A 272 18.25 -1.41 3.41
CA LYS A 272 17.78 -2.69 2.90
C LYS A 272 17.99 -3.82 3.93
N LEU A 273 19.18 -3.94 4.52
CA LEU A 273 19.45 -4.92 5.58
C LEU A 273 18.48 -4.75 6.76
N SER A 274 18.30 -3.51 7.23
CA SER A 274 17.36 -3.18 8.32
C SER A 274 15.91 -3.54 7.96
N SER A 275 15.49 -3.23 6.74
CA SER A 275 14.15 -3.53 6.22
C SER A 275 13.92 -5.03 6.08
N ASP A 276 14.86 -5.75 5.48
CA ASP A 276 14.74 -7.20 5.26
C ASP A 276 14.67 -7.95 6.59
N LEU A 277 15.53 -7.62 7.55
CA LEU A 277 15.46 -8.18 8.91
C LEU A 277 14.14 -7.83 9.60
N SER A 278 13.67 -6.58 9.51
CA SER A 278 12.40 -6.16 10.12
C SER A 278 11.19 -6.85 9.50
N ASN A 279 11.20 -7.05 8.18
CA ASN A 279 10.13 -7.68 7.43
C ASN A 279 10.20 -9.21 7.47
N SER A 280 11.30 -9.79 7.94
CA SER A 280 11.45 -11.24 8.09
C SER A 280 10.40 -11.88 9.01
N GLY A 281 9.79 -11.09 9.91
CA GLY A 281 8.85 -11.59 10.90
C GLY A 281 9.50 -12.27 12.11
N TYR A 282 10.82 -12.39 12.16
CA TYR A 282 11.56 -12.98 13.29
C TYR A 282 11.75 -12.01 14.44
N PHE A 283 11.85 -10.71 14.14
CA PHE A 283 12.25 -9.68 15.10
C PHE A 283 11.12 -8.71 15.43
N ALA A 284 11.06 -8.29 16.67
CA ALA A 284 10.19 -7.22 17.16
C ALA A 284 10.84 -5.84 17.00
N SER A 285 12.18 -5.78 17.03
CA SER A 285 12.93 -4.58 16.68
C SER A 285 14.29 -4.95 16.10
N VAL A 286 14.72 -4.15 15.13
CA VAL A 286 15.99 -4.24 14.43
C VAL A 286 16.64 -2.86 14.49
N ASP A 287 17.89 -2.81 14.96
CA ASP A 287 18.73 -1.60 14.97
C ASP A 287 20.03 -1.93 14.24
N VAL A 288 20.27 -1.28 13.12
CA VAL A 288 21.47 -1.46 12.30
C VAL A 288 22.31 -0.20 12.41
N ASP A 289 23.41 -0.28 13.13
CA ASP A 289 24.35 0.82 13.34
C ASP A 289 25.55 0.67 12.39
N ALA A 290 25.73 1.66 11.53
CA ALA A 290 26.88 1.83 10.65
C ALA A 290 27.44 3.24 10.87
N ASN A 291 28.03 3.47 12.05
CA ASN A 291 28.48 4.79 12.48
C ASN A 291 29.84 5.14 11.87
N PRO A 292 29.95 6.22 11.06
CA PRO A 292 31.22 6.66 10.51
C PRO A 292 32.30 7.01 11.56
N ALA A 293 31.88 7.39 12.78
CA ALA A 293 32.82 7.68 13.86
C ALA A 293 33.53 6.42 14.40
N SER A 294 33.02 5.23 14.13
CA SER A 294 33.66 3.96 14.48
C SER A 294 34.51 3.37 13.36
N ALA A 295 34.67 4.10 12.26
CA ALA A 295 35.44 3.63 11.12
C ALA A 295 36.95 3.53 11.44
N ASP A 296 37.56 2.46 10.97
CA ASP A 296 39.00 2.24 10.97
C ASP A 296 39.51 2.28 9.52
N GLU A 297 40.47 3.15 9.22
CA GLU A 297 41.02 3.39 7.86
C GLU A 297 39.92 3.58 6.77
N GLY A 298 38.80 4.22 7.14
CA GLY A 298 37.66 4.44 6.21
C GLY A 298 36.73 3.24 6.02
N VAL A 299 36.91 2.18 6.84
CA VAL A 299 36.01 1.02 6.86
C VAL A 299 35.11 1.09 8.08
N ILE A 300 33.79 1.11 7.86
CA ILE A 300 32.78 1.25 8.91
C ILE A 300 32.30 -0.15 9.32
N PRO A 301 32.48 -0.59 10.56
CA PRO A 301 31.88 -1.82 11.05
C PRO A 301 30.36 -1.66 11.13
N VAL A 302 29.62 -2.69 10.73
CA VAL A 302 28.15 -2.70 10.81
C VAL A 302 27.75 -3.56 12.01
N VAL A 303 27.08 -2.96 13.00
CA VAL A 303 26.61 -3.66 14.20
C VAL A 303 25.10 -3.77 14.16
N VAL A 304 24.59 -5.00 14.27
CA VAL A 304 23.14 -5.28 14.20
C VAL A 304 22.65 -5.79 15.55
N LYS A 305 21.71 -5.04 16.15
CA LYS A 305 21.04 -5.40 17.41
C LYS A 305 19.65 -5.92 17.10
N LEU A 306 19.37 -7.12 17.54
CA LEU A 306 18.14 -7.82 17.24
C LEU A 306 17.39 -8.16 18.53
N ARG A 307 16.10 -7.82 18.56
CA ARG A 307 15.20 -8.29 19.59
C ARG A 307 14.16 -9.22 18.97
N THR A 308 14.19 -10.47 19.35
CA THR A 308 13.31 -11.51 18.83
C THR A 308 11.84 -11.23 19.12
N ARG A 309 10.99 -11.55 18.17
CA ARG A 309 9.53 -11.50 18.32
C ARG A 309 9.05 -12.69 19.13
N ALA A 310 7.89 -12.56 19.78
CA ALA A 310 7.19 -13.69 20.38
C ALA A 310 7.02 -14.82 19.32
N PRO A 311 7.37 -16.07 19.64
CA PRO A 311 7.43 -17.12 18.63
C PRO A 311 6.06 -17.50 18.06
N ARG A 312 4.97 -17.26 18.80
CA ARG A 312 3.63 -17.74 18.44
C ARG A 312 2.62 -16.62 18.32
N SER A 313 1.71 -16.75 17.37
CA SER A 313 0.51 -15.93 17.27
C SER A 313 -0.71 -16.78 16.97
N ILE A 314 -1.85 -16.36 17.51
CA ILE A 314 -3.15 -16.95 17.20
C ILE A 314 -4.04 -15.82 16.74
N ALA A 315 -4.77 -16.05 15.65
CA ALA A 315 -5.80 -15.13 15.18
C ALA A 315 -7.11 -15.89 14.99
N ALA A 316 -8.21 -15.25 15.36
CA ALA A 316 -9.56 -15.75 15.10
C ALA A 316 -10.35 -14.69 14.37
N GLY A 317 -11.16 -15.10 13.41
CA GLY A 317 -11.97 -14.22 12.58
C GLY A 317 -13.38 -14.78 12.40
N VAL A 318 -14.33 -13.86 12.30
CA VAL A 318 -15.70 -14.15 11.91
C VAL A 318 -16.00 -13.41 10.62
N GLY A 319 -16.78 -14.01 9.74
CA GLY A 319 -17.19 -13.40 8.48
C GLY A 319 -18.58 -13.86 8.11
N PHE A 320 -19.16 -13.15 7.15
CA PHE A 320 -20.41 -13.50 6.54
C PHE A 320 -20.38 -13.14 5.05
N SER A 321 -20.89 -14.00 4.21
CA SER A 321 -21.26 -13.67 2.82
C SER A 321 -22.55 -14.36 2.46
N THR A 322 -23.27 -13.85 1.47
CA THR A 322 -24.50 -14.49 0.98
C THR A 322 -24.24 -15.82 0.31
N ASP A 323 -23.03 -16.01 -0.23
CA ASP A 323 -22.67 -17.24 -0.95
C ASP A 323 -22.45 -18.44 -0.01
N VAL A 324 -21.73 -18.24 1.09
CA VAL A 324 -21.34 -19.34 2.00
C VAL A 324 -21.88 -19.19 3.44
N GLY A 325 -22.68 -18.14 3.68
CA GLY A 325 -23.25 -17.87 5.00
C GLY A 325 -22.20 -17.41 6.04
N PRO A 326 -22.49 -17.63 7.32
CA PRO A 326 -21.55 -17.33 8.40
C PRO A 326 -20.33 -18.24 8.33
N ARG A 327 -19.14 -17.67 8.60
CA ARG A 327 -17.89 -18.41 8.63
C ARG A 327 -17.02 -18.02 9.79
N LEU A 328 -16.30 -19.00 10.31
CA LEU A 328 -15.27 -18.86 11.34
C LEU A 328 -13.94 -19.22 10.75
N ARG A 329 -12.92 -18.43 11.05
CA ARG A 329 -11.54 -18.74 10.67
C ARG A 329 -10.66 -18.70 11.90
N GLY A 330 -9.81 -19.71 12.04
CA GLY A 330 -8.76 -19.79 13.04
C GLY A 330 -7.41 -19.92 12.37
N THR A 331 -6.41 -19.19 12.86
CA THR A 331 -5.03 -19.30 12.37
C THR A 331 -4.09 -19.39 13.56
N TRP A 332 -3.23 -20.37 13.55
CA TRP A 332 -2.11 -20.50 14.49
C TRP A 332 -0.82 -20.45 13.71
N ARG A 333 0.13 -19.62 14.13
CA ARG A 333 1.45 -19.50 13.52
C ARG A 333 2.56 -19.53 14.55
N GLU A 334 3.61 -20.24 14.26
CA GLU A 334 4.89 -20.18 14.94
C GLU A 334 5.90 -19.55 13.98
N HIS A 335 6.26 -18.30 14.29
CA HIS A 335 7.06 -17.43 13.42
C HIS A 335 8.50 -17.91 13.27
N TRP A 336 8.95 -18.70 14.21
CA TRP A 336 10.23 -19.42 14.16
C TRP A 336 10.16 -20.62 15.10
N VAL A 337 10.65 -21.78 14.63
CA VAL A 337 10.59 -23.06 15.34
C VAL A 337 11.98 -23.43 15.87
N ASN A 338 13.01 -23.05 15.15
CA ASN A 338 14.40 -23.39 15.43
C ASN A 338 15.34 -22.24 15.06
N PRO A 339 16.64 -22.31 15.43
CA PRO A 339 17.64 -21.28 15.09
C PRO A 339 17.86 -21.07 13.58
N MET A 340 17.48 -22.02 12.74
CA MET A 340 17.53 -21.90 11.27
C MET A 340 16.35 -21.13 10.68
N GLY A 341 15.44 -20.59 11.51
CA GLY A 341 14.34 -19.75 11.07
C GLY A 341 13.18 -20.49 10.40
N HIS A 342 13.07 -21.82 10.58
CA HIS A 342 11.92 -22.55 10.07
C HIS A 342 10.64 -22.07 10.74
N ARG A 343 9.54 -22.13 10.00
CA ARG A 343 8.21 -21.67 10.43
C ARG A 343 7.20 -22.78 10.29
N ARG A 344 6.10 -22.71 11.05
CA ARG A 344 4.97 -23.61 10.87
C ARG A 344 3.68 -22.93 11.26
N GLY A 345 2.57 -23.46 10.77
CA GLY A 345 1.26 -22.97 11.11
C GLY A 345 0.18 -23.95 10.76
N ALA A 346 -1.02 -23.61 11.26
CA ALA A 346 -2.25 -24.30 10.93
C ALA A 346 -3.37 -23.26 10.75
N GLU A 347 -4.26 -23.54 9.83
CA GLU A 347 -5.41 -22.71 9.52
C GLU A 347 -6.66 -23.58 9.45
N THR A 348 -7.78 -23.04 9.91
CA THR A 348 -9.08 -23.67 9.75
C THR A 348 -10.10 -22.63 9.31
N GLU A 349 -10.98 -23.02 8.40
CA GLU A 349 -12.14 -22.23 8.02
C GLU A 349 -13.37 -23.15 8.06
N LEU A 350 -14.39 -22.69 8.75
CA LEU A 350 -15.63 -23.41 8.96
C LEU A 350 -16.80 -22.53 8.49
N SER A 351 -17.52 -23.00 7.50
CA SER A 351 -18.84 -22.49 7.08
C SER A 351 -19.78 -23.67 6.89
N GLN A 352 -21.05 -23.40 6.64
CA GLN A 352 -22.02 -24.48 6.42
C GLN A 352 -21.65 -25.31 5.19
N PRO A 353 -21.38 -24.72 3.98
CA PRO A 353 -21.07 -25.49 2.79
C PRO A 353 -19.60 -25.90 2.69
N ARG A 354 -18.69 -25.30 3.46
CA ARG A 354 -17.24 -25.57 3.35
C ARG A 354 -16.55 -25.65 4.69
N GLN A 355 -15.85 -26.73 4.94
CA GLN A 355 -14.97 -26.91 6.09
C GLN A 355 -13.57 -27.25 5.60
N ASN A 356 -12.59 -26.51 6.10
CA ASN A 356 -11.18 -26.64 5.72
C ASN A 356 -10.30 -26.66 6.97
N ILE A 357 -9.33 -27.55 7.01
CA ILE A 357 -8.22 -27.53 7.97
C ILE A 357 -6.93 -27.82 7.20
N SER A 358 -5.92 -27.00 7.44
CA SER A 358 -4.60 -27.19 6.83
C SER A 358 -3.49 -26.89 7.82
N ALA A 359 -2.35 -27.54 7.62
CA ALA A 359 -1.11 -27.30 8.35
C ALA A 359 0.05 -27.20 7.36
N TRP A 360 1.03 -26.40 7.72
CA TRP A 360 2.20 -26.20 6.87
C TRP A 360 3.49 -26.05 7.69
N TYR A 361 4.60 -26.37 7.05
CA TYR A 361 5.97 -26.20 7.54
C TYR A 361 6.81 -25.55 6.46
N GLU A 362 7.50 -24.44 6.79
CA GLU A 362 8.24 -23.64 5.84
C GLU A 362 9.71 -23.55 6.23
N LEU A 363 10.57 -23.74 5.23
CA LEU A 363 12.01 -23.63 5.30
C LEU A 363 12.42 -22.41 4.48
N PRO A 364 13.02 -21.37 5.09
CA PRO A 364 13.65 -20.31 4.32
C PRO A 364 14.85 -20.86 3.57
N LEU A 365 15.06 -20.34 2.35
CA LEU A 365 16.24 -20.60 1.55
C LEU A 365 17.10 -19.34 1.45
N ASP A 366 18.16 -19.37 0.69
CA ASP A 366 19.01 -18.20 0.42
C ASP A 366 18.64 -17.58 -0.93
N PRO A 367 18.17 -16.32 -0.98
CA PRO A 367 17.92 -15.36 0.13
C PRO A 367 16.58 -15.62 0.86
N PRO A 368 16.52 -15.49 2.20
CA PRO A 368 15.34 -15.91 2.98
C PRO A 368 14.11 -15.01 2.83
N MET A 369 14.26 -13.84 2.20
CA MET A 369 13.16 -12.93 1.91
C MET A 369 12.42 -13.27 0.62
N THR A 370 13.08 -13.94 -0.31
CA THR A 370 12.55 -14.22 -1.65
C THR A 370 12.30 -15.69 -1.88
N ASP A 371 13.02 -16.57 -1.16
CA ASP A 371 13.03 -18.00 -1.41
C ASP A 371 12.60 -18.82 -0.20
N SER A 372 11.67 -19.75 -0.42
CA SER A 372 11.24 -20.69 0.62
C SER A 372 10.72 -22.00 0.02
N ILE A 373 10.87 -23.08 0.77
CA ILE A 373 10.16 -24.34 0.53
C ILE A 373 9.08 -24.49 1.59
N ARG A 374 7.83 -24.74 1.16
CA ARG A 374 6.71 -25.01 2.04
C ARG A 374 6.18 -26.43 1.81
N LEU A 375 6.09 -27.18 2.88
CA LEU A 375 5.38 -28.45 2.93
C LEU A 375 4.00 -28.20 3.55
N SER A 376 2.95 -28.80 3.01
CA SER A 376 1.58 -28.61 3.49
C SER A 376 0.80 -29.91 3.48
N ALA A 377 -0.16 -30.00 4.42
CA ALA A 377 -1.17 -31.04 4.46
C ALA A 377 -2.52 -30.37 4.72
N GLY A 378 -3.56 -30.76 4.02
CA GLY A 378 -4.89 -30.18 4.14
C GLY A 378 -6.00 -31.22 3.94
N TYR A 379 -7.12 -30.97 4.63
CA TYR A 379 -8.36 -31.67 4.42
C TYR A 379 -9.48 -30.63 4.22
N GLN A 380 -10.30 -30.82 3.18
CA GLN A 380 -11.42 -29.98 2.85
C GLN A 380 -12.65 -30.84 2.60
N ARG A 381 -13.77 -30.41 3.14
CA ARG A 381 -15.10 -30.93 2.81
C ARG A 381 -15.93 -29.81 2.24
N GLU A 382 -16.60 -30.09 1.14
CA GLU A 382 -17.55 -29.20 0.47
C GLU A 382 -18.88 -29.92 0.27
N ASP A 383 -19.96 -29.15 0.43
CA ASP A 383 -21.34 -29.58 0.19
C ASP A 383 -22.05 -28.34 -0.36
N ILE A 384 -22.01 -28.19 -1.69
CA ILE A 384 -22.43 -26.98 -2.40
C ILE A 384 -23.30 -27.41 -3.59
N GLU A 385 -24.55 -26.92 -3.62
CA GLU A 385 -25.51 -27.26 -4.66
C GLU A 385 -25.59 -28.79 -4.85
N ASP A 386 -25.24 -29.30 -6.01
CA ASP A 386 -25.28 -30.72 -6.36
C ASP A 386 -23.96 -31.48 -6.12
N VAL A 387 -22.95 -30.84 -5.48
CA VAL A 387 -21.60 -31.38 -5.35
C VAL A 387 -21.27 -31.64 -3.88
N GLU A 388 -21.01 -32.89 -3.54
CA GLU A 388 -20.35 -33.24 -2.28
C GLU A 388 -18.91 -33.68 -2.59
N SER A 389 -17.93 -33.14 -1.82
CA SER A 389 -16.51 -33.46 -2.00
C SER A 389 -15.77 -33.53 -0.68
N GLU A 390 -14.87 -34.51 -0.56
CA GLU A 390 -13.88 -34.64 0.50
C GLU A 390 -12.49 -34.75 -0.14
N LEU A 391 -11.68 -33.71 0.03
CA LEU A 391 -10.35 -33.57 -0.56
C LEU A 391 -9.26 -33.67 0.51
N LEU A 392 -8.33 -34.59 0.34
CA LEU A 392 -7.08 -34.68 1.10
C LEU A 392 -5.92 -34.25 0.20
N THR A 393 -5.13 -33.27 0.65
CA THR A 393 -3.98 -32.73 -0.09
C THR A 393 -2.69 -32.86 0.73
N LEU A 394 -1.63 -33.36 0.09
CA LEU A 394 -0.25 -33.25 0.56
C LEU A 394 0.52 -32.45 -0.48
N GLY A 395 1.14 -31.35 -0.09
CA GLY A 395 1.79 -30.44 -1.03
C GLY A 395 3.22 -30.07 -0.64
N GLN A 396 4.03 -29.85 -1.66
CA GLN A 396 5.32 -29.19 -1.58
C GLN A 396 5.31 -28.01 -2.55
N GLN A 397 5.82 -26.86 -2.10
CA GLN A 397 5.93 -25.65 -2.92
C GLN A 397 7.33 -25.05 -2.72
N TRP A 398 7.96 -24.63 -3.80
CA TRP A 398 9.09 -23.73 -3.78
C TRP A 398 8.61 -22.37 -4.31
N ASN A 399 8.71 -21.34 -3.47
CA ASN A 399 8.39 -19.98 -3.82
C ASN A 399 9.67 -19.20 -4.05
N HIS A 400 9.73 -18.48 -5.15
CA HIS A 400 10.84 -17.63 -5.54
C HIS A 400 10.32 -16.27 -6.01
N GLN A 401 10.74 -15.18 -5.35
CA GLN A 401 10.40 -13.83 -5.75
C GLN A 401 11.46 -13.29 -6.71
N LEU A 402 11.04 -13.01 -7.94
CA LEU A 402 11.88 -12.45 -8.99
C LEU A 402 12.13 -10.95 -8.76
N ASP A 403 13.25 -10.42 -9.27
CA ASP A 403 13.63 -9.00 -9.14
C ASP A 403 12.58 -8.02 -9.71
N ASN A 404 11.80 -8.45 -10.68
CA ASN A 404 10.73 -7.67 -11.30
C ASN A 404 9.42 -7.68 -10.50
N GLY A 405 9.42 -8.24 -9.27
CA GLY A 405 8.28 -8.28 -8.35
C GLY A 405 7.27 -9.41 -8.61
N TRP A 406 7.53 -10.32 -9.56
CA TRP A 406 6.74 -11.53 -9.71
C TRP A 406 7.17 -12.59 -8.72
N THR A 407 6.21 -13.34 -8.20
CA THR A 407 6.46 -14.57 -7.43
C THR A 407 6.25 -15.77 -8.34
N GLN A 408 7.27 -16.58 -8.52
CA GLN A 408 7.21 -17.88 -9.15
C GLN A 408 6.98 -18.93 -8.07
N THR A 409 6.06 -19.86 -8.33
CA THR A 409 5.80 -21.01 -7.45
C THR A 409 5.94 -22.29 -8.26
N LEU A 410 6.87 -23.14 -7.89
CA LEU A 410 6.91 -24.53 -8.36
C LEU A 410 6.25 -25.41 -7.31
N SER A 411 5.29 -26.23 -7.70
CA SER A 411 4.52 -27.07 -6.78
C SER A 411 4.44 -28.51 -7.21
N ALA A 412 4.28 -29.39 -6.25
CA ALA A 412 3.85 -30.76 -6.45
C ALA A 412 2.82 -31.09 -5.37
N LYS A 413 1.61 -31.44 -5.77
CA LYS A 413 0.50 -31.77 -4.87
C LYS A 413 0.09 -33.22 -5.12
N LEU A 414 -0.05 -33.99 -4.07
CA LEU A 414 -0.73 -35.29 -4.11
C LEU A 414 -2.10 -35.08 -3.51
N GLU A 415 -3.12 -35.26 -4.33
CA GLU A 415 -4.53 -35.07 -3.98
C GLU A 415 -5.29 -36.38 -4.09
N GLU A 416 -6.13 -36.63 -3.09
CA GLU A 416 -7.12 -37.70 -3.11
C GLU A 416 -8.47 -37.08 -2.80
N GLU A 417 -9.39 -37.15 -3.76
CA GLU A 417 -10.72 -36.58 -3.65
C GLU A 417 -11.79 -37.67 -3.82
N ARG A 418 -12.71 -37.72 -2.85
CA ARG A 418 -13.95 -38.51 -2.92
C ARG A 418 -15.08 -37.55 -3.17
N PHE A 419 -15.89 -37.80 -4.15
CA PHE A 419 -16.92 -36.86 -4.53
C PHE A 419 -18.17 -37.59 -5.08
N SER A 420 -19.30 -36.87 -5.03
CA SER A 420 -20.54 -37.26 -5.70
C SER A 420 -21.18 -36.02 -6.36
N PHE A 421 -21.88 -36.27 -7.45
CA PHE A 421 -22.76 -35.30 -8.04
C PHE A 421 -24.18 -35.77 -7.82
N GLY A 422 -25.14 -34.96 -7.47
CA GLY A 422 -26.52 -35.16 -7.09
C GLY A 422 -27.25 -36.50 -7.37
N ASP A 423 -26.70 -37.36 -8.23
CA ASP A 423 -27.16 -38.71 -8.55
C ASP A 423 -26.83 -39.76 -7.46
N GLY A 424 -26.08 -39.34 -6.42
CA GLY A 424 -25.66 -40.21 -5.33
C GLY A 424 -24.55 -41.20 -5.69
N SER A 425 -24.03 -41.19 -6.92
CA SER A 425 -22.86 -41.99 -7.29
C SER A 425 -21.60 -41.41 -6.68
N GLN A 426 -20.90 -42.23 -5.86
CA GLN A 426 -19.61 -41.81 -5.29
C GLN A 426 -18.46 -42.24 -6.21
N ASP A 427 -17.59 -41.31 -6.55
CA ASP A 427 -16.34 -41.59 -7.25
C ASP A 427 -15.14 -41.16 -6.39
N ARG A 428 -13.97 -41.61 -6.75
CA ARG A 428 -12.70 -41.28 -6.09
C ARG A 428 -11.61 -41.13 -7.14
N THR A 429 -10.88 -40.02 -7.02
CA THR A 429 -9.75 -39.75 -7.92
C THR A 429 -8.52 -39.40 -7.09
N ARG A 430 -7.37 -39.99 -7.45
CA ARG A 430 -6.06 -39.64 -6.91
C ARG A 430 -5.21 -39.03 -8.01
N LEU A 431 -4.55 -37.93 -7.71
CA LEU A 431 -3.74 -37.17 -8.67
C LEU A 431 -2.44 -36.72 -8.04
N LEU A 432 -1.33 -36.90 -8.76
CA LEU A 432 -0.10 -36.18 -8.52
C LEU A 432 -0.03 -35.00 -9.51
N LEU A 433 -0.06 -33.78 -9.00
CA LEU A 433 -0.18 -32.54 -9.75
C LEU A 433 1.08 -31.69 -9.60
N PRO A 434 2.16 -31.94 -10.38
CA PRO A 434 3.18 -30.92 -10.56
C PRO A 434 2.57 -29.67 -11.20
N GLY A 435 3.03 -28.50 -10.77
CA GLY A 435 2.53 -27.24 -11.26
C GLY A 435 3.56 -26.12 -11.20
N ILE A 436 3.31 -25.11 -12.00
CA ILE A 436 4.02 -23.83 -12.02
C ILE A 436 3.02 -22.69 -11.97
N GLY A 437 3.30 -21.74 -11.10
CA GLY A 437 2.49 -20.52 -10.96
C GLY A 437 3.35 -19.27 -11.01
N TYR A 438 2.74 -18.20 -11.51
CA TYR A 438 3.28 -16.85 -11.45
C TYR A 438 2.22 -15.92 -10.89
N SER A 439 2.59 -15.11 -9.91
CA SER A 439 1.68 -14.13 -9.34
C SER A 439 2.38 -12.79 -9.07
N ARG A 440 1.62 -11.71 -9.20
CA ARG A 440 2.07 -10.36 -8.85
C ARG A 440 0.91 -9.58 -8.25
N LEU A 441 1.14 -8.95 -7.11
CA LEU A 441 0.23 -8.01 -6.49
C LEU A 441 0.96 -6.69 -6.32
N GLU A 442 0.39 -5.63 -6.86
CA GLU A 442 0.89 -4.27 -6.70
C GLU A 442 -0.29 -3.37 -6.31
N ALA A 443 -0.19 -2.74 -5.16
CA ALA A 443 -1.23 -1.87 -4.63
C ALA A 443 -0.62 -0.80 -3.75
N ASN A 444 -1.14 0.44 -3.83
CA ASN A 444 -0.66 1.55 -3.03
C ASN A 444 -1.18 1.56 -1.58
N SER A 445 -2.12 0.71 -1.25
CA SER A 445 -2.64 0.49 0.11
C SER A 445 -3.11 -0.94 0.26
N ALA A 446 -2.98 -1.48 1.47
CA ALA A 446 -3.38 -2.83 1.78
C ALA A 446 -4.89 -2.98 2.05
N PHE A 447 -5.54 -1.93 2.60
CA PHE A 447 -6.94 -1.98 3.02
C PHE A 447 -7.89 -1.38 1.99
N ASP A 448 -7.54 -0.21 1.48
CA ASP A 448 -8.33 0.52 0.51
C ASP A 448 -7.38 1.13 -0.54
N PRO A 449 -6.91 0.34 -1.51
CA PRO A 449 -6.07 0.84 -2.56
C PRO A 449 -6.83 1.79 -3.48
N SER A 450 -6.22 2.92 -3.86
CA SER A 450 -6.76 3.79 -4.91
C SER A 450 -6.30 3.37 -6.31
N ARG A 451 -5.22 2.62 -6.40
CA ARG A 451 -4.72 2.00 -7.64
C ARG A 451 -3.96 0.72 -7.31
N GLY A 452 -4.04 -0.22 -8.20
CA GLY A 452 -3.31 -1.48 -8.08
C GLY A 452 -3.84 -2.54 -9.01
N TYR A 453 -3.13 -3.66 -9.04
CA TYR A 453 -3.56 -4.84 -9.76
C TYR A 453 -3.05 -6.12 -9.09
N ARG A 454 -3.78 -7.20 -9.33
CA ARG A 454 -3.38 -8.57 -8.99
C ARG A 454 -3.49 -9.44 -10.23
N LEU A 455 -2.41 -10.11 -10.56
CA LEU A 455 -2.36 -11.08 -11.65
C LEU A 455 -1.85 -12.41 -11.09
N SER A 456 -2.47 -13.52 -11.48
CA SER A 456 -1.96 -14.85 -11.19
C SER A 456 -2.31 -15.79 -12.33
N VAL A 457 -1.36 -16.67 -12.67
CA VAL A 457 -1.52 -17.76 -13.62
C VAL A 457 -0.95 -19.01 -12.98
N GLU A 458 -1.70 -20.09 -12.98
CA GLU A 458 -1.28 -21.40 -12.50
C GLU A 458 -1.52 -22.44 -13.60
N VAL A 459 -0.52 -23.26 -13.83
CA VAL A 459 -0.60 -24.41 -14.73
C VAL A 459 -0.18 -25.65 -13.95
N SER A 460 -1.04 -26.66 -13.91
CA SER A 460 -0.75 -27.94 -13.28
C SER A 460 -1.19 -29.09 -14.17
N GLY A 461 -0.59 -30.25 -13.96
CA GLY A 461 -0.95 -31.39 -14.78
C GLY A 461 -0.76 -32.72 -14.06
N ALA A 462 -1.53 -33.73 -14.45
CA ALA A 462 -1.45 -35.08 -13.95
C ALA A 462 -1.36 -36.09 -15.11
N HIS A 463 -0.63 -37.15 -14.91
CA HIS A 463 -0.51 -38.21 -15.91
C HIS A 463 -0.59 -39.61 -15.26
N ARG A 464 -1.37 -40.51 -15.86
CA ARG A 464 -1.61 -41.85 -15.31
C ARG A 464 -0.37 -42.70 -15.09
N ALA A 465 0.71 -42.44 -15.83
CA ALA A 465 2.00 -43.09 -15.59
C ALA A 465 2.68 -42.57 -14.30
N ALA A 466 2.17 -41.52 -13.65
CA ALA A 466 2.77 -40.87 -12.50
C ALA A 466 1.78 -40.76 -11.33
N LEU A 467 1.40 -41.86 -10.71
CA LEU A 467 0.54 -41.93 -9.51
C LEU A 467 -0.82 -41.24 -9.64
N SER A 468 -1.37 -41.14 -10.86
CA SER A 468 -2.61 -40.43 -11.13
C SER A 468 -3.64 -41.34 -11.82
N ASP A 469 -4.92 -41.12 -11.50
CA ASP A 469 -6.03 -41.90 -12.08
C ASP A 469 -6.49 -41.34 -13.44
N ALA A 470 -6.09 -40.10 -13.77
CA ALA A 470 -6.47 -39.40 -15.01
C ALA A 470 -5.29 -38.62 -15.59
N ASP A 471 -5.38 -38.37 -16.92
CA ASP A 471 -4.50 -37.43 -17.60
C ASP A 471 -5.20 -36.08 -17.64
N ILE A 472 -4.64 -35.06 -17.00
CA ILE A 472 -5.24 -33.73 -16.83
C ILE A 472 -4.17 -32.67 -17.08
N LEU A 473 -4.53 -31.64 -17.81
CA LEU A 473 -3.84 -30.36 -17.84
C LEU A 473 -4.83 -29.28 -17.37
N HIS A 474 -4.54 -28.63 -16.28
CA HIS A 474 -5.35 -27.58 -15.69
C HIS A 474 -4.62 -26.23 -15.77
N VAL A 475 -5.30 -25.22 -16.28
CA VAL A 475 -4.79 -23.85 -16.38
C VAL A 475 -5.83 -22.92 -15.74
N PHE A 476 -5.36 -22.04 -14.86
CA PHE A 476 -6.20 -21.01 -14.24
C PHE A 476 -5.51 -19.67 -14.23
N MET A 477 -6.23 -18.61 -14.58
CA MET A 477 -5.79 -17.23 -14.58
C MET A 477 -6.77 -16.34 -13.83
N LEU A 478 -6.26 -15.49 -12.96
CA LEU A 478 -6.98 -14.42 -12.28
C LEU A 478 -6.30 -13.08 -12.56
N GLY A 479 -7.08 -12.13 -13.06
CA GLY A 479 -6.68 -10.74 -13.18
C GLY A 479 -7.67 -9.85 -12.42
N LYS A 480 -7.16 -8.93 -11.61
CA LYS A 480 -7.92 -7.85 -10.99
C LYS A 480 -7.18 -6.55 -11.21
N GLY A 481 -7.89 -5.49 -11.55
CA GLY A 481 -7.33 -4.15 -11.70
C GLY A 481 -8.22 -3.11 -11.05
N LEU A 482 -7.59 -2.09 -10.48
CA LEU A 482 -8.26 -1.02 -9.78
C LEU A 482 -7.56 0.29 -10.06
N TYR A 483 -8.34 1.32 -10.43
CA TYR A 483 -7.82 2.65 -10.69
C TYR A 483 -8.84 3.72 -10.27
N THR A 484 -8.38 4.72 -9.51
CA THR A 484 -9.20 5.87 -9.10
C THR A 484 -8.80 7.11 -9.88
N LEU A 485 -9.78 7.73 -10.54
CA LEU A 485 -9.65 8.96 -11.29
C LEU A 485 -10.28 10.11 -10.48
N ALA A 486 -9.59 11.27 -10.42
CA ALA A 486 -10.08 12.49 -9.77
C ALA A 486 -10.61 12.25 -8.35
N ASP A 487 -9.91 11.40 -7.58
CA ASP A 487 -10.14 11.04 -6.18
C ASP A 487 -11.49 10.36 -5.85
N ASN A 488 -12.54 10.58 -6.65
CA ASN A 488 -13.89 10.12 -6.37
C ASN A 488 -14.41 9.03 -7.31
N HIS A 489 -13.79 8.85 -8.47
CA HIS A 489 -14.24 7.94 -9.52
C HIS A 489 -13.35 6.72 -9.60
N ARG A 490 -13.82 5.58 -9.15
CA ARG A 490 -13.06 4.34 -9.06
C ARG A 490 -13.59 3.30 -10.02
N PHE A 491 -12.69 2.68 -10.76
CA PHE A 491 -12.95 1.63 -11.71
C PHE A 491 -12.29 0.34 -11.26
N LEU A 492 -13.05 -0.73 -11.22
CA LEU A 492 -12.56 -2.07 -10.94
C LEU A 492 -12.83 -2.96 -12.14
N SER A 493 -11.86 -3.80 -12.44
CA SER A 493 -12.00 -4.87 -13.42
C SER A 493 -11.58 -6.21 -12.80
N ARG A 494 -12.25 -7.28 -13.16
CA ARG A 494 -11.91 -8.64 -12.75
C ARG A 494 -12.09 -9.56 -13.95
N VAL A 495 -11.12 -10.45 -14.14
CA VAL A 495 -11.16 -11.50 -15.16
C VAL A 495 -10.74 -12.81 -14.51
N ARG A 496 -11.50 -13.87 -14.76
CA ARG A 496 -11.15 -15.24 -14.37
C ARG A 496 -11.28 -16.13 -15.60
N LEU A 497 -10.20 -16.81 -15.94
CA LEU A 497 -10.15 -17.74 -17.06
C LEU A 497 -9.65 -19.09 -16.56
N GLY A 498 -10.28 -20.15 -17.01
CA GLY A 498 -9.91 -21.49 -16.66
C GLY A 498 -10.06 -22.46 -17.82
N ALA A 499 -9.20 -23.47 -17.86
CA ALA A 499 -9.31 -24.55 -18.84
C ALA A 499 -8.81 -25.89 -18.28
N VAL A 500 -9.55 -26.94 -18.51
CA VAL A 500 -9.18 -28.34 -18.22
C VAL A 500 -9.16 -29.14 -19.51
N ALA A 501 -7.98 -29.60 -19.88
CA ALA A 501 -7.80 -30.55 -20.98
C ALA A 501 -7.62 -31.97 -20.41
N THR A 502 -8.48 -32.90 -20.82
CA THR A 502 -8.46 -34.30 -20.39
C THR A 502 -9.15 -35.18 -21.42
N ASN A 503 -8.75 -36.45 -21.47
CA ASN A 503 -9.42 -37.47 -22.28
C ASN A 503 -10.63 -38.14 -21.57
N ARG A 504 -10.78 -37.92 -20.24
CA ARG A 504 -11.88 -38.50 -19.41
C ARG A 504 -12.37 -37.48 -18.40
N PHE A 505 -13.29 -36.63 -18.81
CA PHE A 505 -13.80 -35.57 -17.94
C PHE A 505 -14.53 -36.10 -16.70
N SER A 506 -15.19 -37.25 -16.80
CA SER A 506 -15.83 -37.90 -15.65
C SER A 506 -14.90 -38.23 -14.50
N ARG A 507 -13.58 -38.38 -14.77
CA ARG A 507 -12.54 -38.62 -13.75
C ARG A 507 -11.89 -37.36 -13.21
N VAL A 508 -12.27 -36.20 -13.73
CA VAL A 508 -11.80 -34.93 -13.18
C VAL A 508 -12.60 -34.65 -11.91
N PRO A 509 -11.96 -34.51 -10.75
CA PRO A 509 -12.66 -34.23 -9.51
C PRO A 509 -13.21 -32.79 -9.48
N PRO A 510 -14.26 -32.51 -8.67
CA PRO A 510 -14.86 -31.16 -8.56
C PRO A 510 -13.87 -30.05 -8.31
N SER A 511 -12.82 -30.27 -7.49
CA SER A 511 -11.76 -29.29 -7.19
C SER A 511 -11.02 -28.75 -8.41
N LEU A 512 -11.01 -29.50 -9.52
CA LEU A 512 -10.38 -29.13 -10.79
C LEU A 512 -11.38 -28.77 -11.89
N ARG A 513 -12.70 -28.87 -11.65
CA ARG A 513 -13.73 -28.38 -12.55
C ARG A 513 -14.06 -26.93 -12.26
N PHE A 514 -14.74 -26.28 -13.17
CA PHE A 514 -15.11 -24.90 -13.00
C PHE A 514 -16.60 -24.75 -12.77
N PHE A 515 -16.91 -23.81 -11.86
CA PHE A 515 -18.26 -23.36 -11.53
C PHE A 515 -18.27 -21.83 -11.51
N ALA A 516 -19.42 -21.21 -11.83
CA ALA A 516 -19.61 -19.78 -11.76
C ALA A 516 -20.97 -19.46 -11.09
N GLY A 517 -21.26 -18.19 -10.84
CA GLY A 517 -22.36 -17.69 -10.02
C GLY A 517 -21.86 -17.21 -8.66
N GLY A 518 -22.55 -16.23 -8.07
CA GLY A 518 -22.21 -15.65 -6.79
C GLY A 518 -21.39 -14.35 -6.85
N ASP A 519 -21.00 -13.85 -5.68
CA ASP A 519 -20.39 -12.52 -5.47
C ASP A 519 -19.01 -12.35 -6.12
N GLN A 520 -18.29 -13.45 -6.34
CA GLN A 520 -16.91 -13.44 -6.88
C GLN A 520 -16.85 -13.74 -8.39
N THR A 521 -17.97 -14.10 -9.02
CA THR A 521 -18.04 -14.44 -10.44
C THR A 521 -19.11 -13.63 -11.14
N VAL A 522 -20.34 -14.13 -11.25
CA VAL A 522 -21.46 -13.47 -11.91
C VAL A 522 -22.58 -13.25 -10.89
N ARG A 523 -22.76 -11.99 -10.45
CA ARG A 523 -23.83 -11.61 -9.50
C ARG A 523 -25.20 -11.67 -10.19
N GLY A 524 -26.23 -11.99 -9.42
CA GLY A 524 -27.59 -12.25 -9.95
C GLY A 524 -27.85 -13.73 -10.22
N TYR A 525 -26.88 -14.61 -9.95
CA TYR A 525 -26.97 -16.07 -9.99
C TYR A 525 -26.58 -16.66 -8.64
N ALA A 526 -27.11 -17.86 -8.32
CA ALA A 526 -26.73 -18.54 -7.09
C ALA A 526 -25.23 -18.90 -7.07
N TYR A 527 -24.69 -19.09 -5.89
CA TYR A 527 -23.29 -19.47 -5.74
C TYR A 527 -23.00 -20.81 -6.40
N GLU A 528 -22.03 -20.84 -7.32
CA GLU A 528 -21.60 -22.02 -8.10
C GLU A 528 -22.70 -22.71 -8.94
N SER A 529 -23.86 -22.07 -9.15
CA SER A 529 -24.97 -22.63 -9.92
C SER A 529 -24.80 -22.61 -11.44
N LEU A 530 -23.86 -21.78 -11.95
CA LEU A 530 -23.58 -21.69 -13.38
C LEU A 530 -22.56 -22.75 -13.76
N SER A 531 -23.04 -23.88 -14.28
CA SER A 531 -22.19 -24.95 -14.80
C SER A 531 -23.01 -25.81 -15.79
N PRO A 532 -22.36 -26.58 -16.67
CA PRO A 532 -23.03 -27.59 -17.44
C PRO A 532 -23.73 -28.61 -16.55
N GLU A 533 -24.94 -28.99 -16.96
CA GLU A 533 -25.75 -30.03 -16.30
C GLU A 533 -25.58 -31.38 -17.01
N ASP A 534 -25.78 -32.45 -16.27
CA ASP A 534 -25.90 -33.81 -16.82
C ASP A 534 -27.31 -34.08 -17.36
N SER A 535 -27.57 -35.33 -17.78
CA SER A 535 -28.86 -35.73 -18.31
C SER A 535 -30.02 -35.72 -17.28
N LEU A 536 -29.71 -35.54 -16.00
CA LEU A 536 -30.67 -35.48 -14.88
C LEU A 536 -30.89 -34.03 -14.41
N GLY A 537 -30.22 -33.04 -15.02
CA GLY A 537 -30.28 -31.63 -14.63
C GLY A 537 -29.40 -31.32 -13.41
N VAL A 538 -28.39 -32.14 -13.13
CA VAL A 538 -27.44 -31.96 -12.04
C VAL A 538 -26.23 -31.18 -12.53
N GLY A 539 -25.82 -30.11 -11.82
CA GLY A 539 -24.64 -29.31 -12.12
C GLY A 539 -23.36 -30.13 -11.92
N VAL A 540 -22.60 -30.34 -12.98
CA VAL A 540 -21.38 -31.20 -12.94
C VAL A 540 -20.07 -30.43 -13.13
N GLY A 541 -20.11 -29.12 -13.24
CA GLY A 541 -18.96 -28.29 -13.52
C GLY A 541 -18.42 -28.33 -14.95
N GLY A 542 -17.86 -27.23 -15.41
CA GLY A 542 -17.39 -27.03 -16.78
C GLY A 542 -15.91 -27.32 -17.00
N ARG A 543 -15.54 -27.52 -18.28
CA ARG A 543 -14.16 -27.60 -18.75
C ARG A 543 -13.47 -26.24 -18.82
N TYR A 544 -14.23 -25.20 -19.11
CA TYR A 544 -13.75 -23.85 -19.28
C TYR A 544 -14.46 -22.92 -18.31
N LEU A 545 -13.75 -21.93 -17.82
CA LEU A 545 -14.29 -20.81 -17.06
C LEU A 545 -13.97 -19.52 -17.81
N LEU A 546 -15.01 -18.75 -18.13
CA LEU A 546 -14.88 -17.42 -18.70
C LEU A 546 -15.70 -16.47 -17.85
N VAL A 547 -15.06 -15.57 -17.10
CA VAL A 547 -15.73 -14.57 -16.27
C VAL A 547 -15.02 -13.24 -16.42
N GLY A 548 -15.80 -12.20 -16.73
CA GLY A 548 -15.40 -10.80 -16.76
C GLY A 548 -16.32 -9.96 -15.89
N SER A 549 -15.78 -8.95 -15.21
CA SER A 549 -16.54 -8.03 -14.38
C SER A 549 -15.97 -6.63 -14.52
N LEU A 550 -16.85 -5.65 -14.71
CA LEU A 550 -16.53 -4.23 -14.67
C LEU A 550 -17.40 -3.55 -13.63
N GLU A 551 -16.80 -2.80 -12.74
CA GLU A 551 -17.49 -2.07 -11.68
C GLU A 551 -16.99 -0.63 -11.63
N TYR A 552 -17.92 0.31 -11.60
CA TYR A 552 -17.67 1.72 -11.35
C TYR A 552 -18.16 2.07 -9.96
N GLN A 553 -17.34 2.78 -9.19
CA GLN A 553 -17.69 3.28 -7.87
C GLN A 553 -17.54 4.80 -7.83
N TYR A 554 -18.51 5.47 -7.21
CA TYR A 554 -18.47 6.90 -6.94
C TYR A 554 -18.45 7.16 -5.45
N GLN A 555 -17.42 7.83 -4.96
CA GLN A 555 -17.30 8.22 -3.54
C GLN A 555 -18.10 9.48 -3.29
N PHE A 556 -19.23 9.36 -2.59
CA PHE A 556 -20.12 10.47 -2.25
C PHE A 556 -19.95 10.97 -0.81
N ALA A 557 -19.26 10.21 0.04
CA ALA A 557 -18.89 10.60 1.41
C ALA A 557 -17.60 9.88 1.83
N ASP A 558 -16.94 10.32 2.89
CA ASP A 558 -15.59 9.89 3.29
C ASP A 558 -15.37 8.37 3.33
N ASN A 559 -16.34 7.60 3.77
CA ASN A 559 -16.22 6.14 3.86
C ASN A 559 -17.28 5.40 3.05
N TRP A 560 -17.99 6.10 2.15
CA TRP A 560 -19.10 5.54 1.42
C TRP A 560 -18.96 5.73 -0.08
N ARG A 561 -19.19 4.64 -0.83
CA ARG A 561 -19.21 4.65 -2.28
C ARG A 561 -20.49 4.00 -2.79
N ALA A 562 -21.10 4.60 -3.80
CA ALA A 562 -22.11 3.96 -4.63
C ALA A 562 -21.40 3.19 -5.74
N ALA A 563 -21.92 2.02 -6.10
CA ALA A 563 -21.34 1.18 -7.15
C ALA A 563 -22.41 0.80 -8.19
N ALA A 564 -21.97 0.67 -9.44
CA ALA A 564 -22.72 0.04 -10.52
C ALA A 564 -21.80 -0.94 -11.24
N PHE A 565 -22.32 -2.10 -11.63
CA PHE A 565 -21.49 -3.14 -12.22
C PHE A 565 -22.23 -3.96 -13.28
N VAL A 566 -21.43 -4.59 -14.11
CA VAL A 566 -21.85 -5.64 -15.04
C VAL A 566 -20.85 -6.78 -14.96
N ASP A 567 -21.38 -7.99 -14.81
CA ASP A 567 -20.63 -9.24 -14.79
C ASP A 567 -21.10 -10.08 -15.97
N GLU A 568 -20.18 -10.73 -16.66
CA GLU A 568 -20.48 -11.66 -17.74
C GLU A 568 -19.60 -12.89 -17.61
N GLY A 569 -20.17 -14.08 -17.70
CA GLY A 569 -19.38 -15.30 -17.64
C GLY A 569 -20.19 -16.55 -17.39
N ASN A 570 -19.52 -17.69 -17.51
CA ASN A 570 -20.09 -19.01 -17.23
C ASN A 570 -18.96 -20.04 -17.08
N ALA A 571 -19.27 -21.18 -16.48
CA ALA A 571 -18.49 -22.39 -16.62
C ALA A 571 -19.14 -23.25 -17.71
N ILE A 572 -18.38 -23.64 -18.72
CA ILE A 572 -18.90 -24.22 -19.98
C ILE A 572 -18.05 -25.43 -20.41
N ASN A 573 -18.63 -26.29 -21.25
CA ASN A 573 -17.91 -27.39 -21.90
C ASN A 573 -17.49 -27.07 -23.33
N ASP A 574 -18.17 -26.14 -24.00
CA ASP A 574 -17.89 -25.67 -25.36
C ASP A 574 -17.91 -24.15 -25.39
N LEU A 575 -16.97 -23.55 -26.12
CA LEU A 575 -16.85 -22.09 -26.21
C LEU A 575 -18.01 -21.39 -26.95
N SER A 576 -18.89 -22.16 -27.56
CA SER A 576 -20.14 -21.67 -28.19
C SER A 576 -21.32 -21.57 -27.23
N GLU A 577 -21.19 -22.07 -25.99
CA GLU A 577 -22.24 -21.98 -24.99
C GLU A 577 -22.49 -20.56 -24.51
N THR A 578 -23.71 -20.26 -24.09
CA THR A 578 -24.14 -18.92 -23.71
C THR A 578 -23.49 -18.49 -22.39
N LEU A 579 -22.95 -17.26 -22.37
CA LEU A 579 -22.48 -16.64 -21.15
C LEU A 579 -23.65 -15.99 -20.40
N ALA A 580 -23.66 -16.13 -19.09
CA ALA A 580 -24.62 -15.50 -18.21
C ALA A 580 -24.20 -14.04 -17.93
N THR A 581 -25.17 -13.12 -18.01
CA THR A 581 -24.95 -11.71 -17.75
C THR A 581 -25.66 -11.30 -16.46
N GLY A 582 -24.96 -10.66 -15.56
CA GLY A 582 -25.51 -10.06 -14.36
C GLY A 582 -25.20 -8.55 -14.30
N ALA A 583 -26.17 -7.76 -13.89
CA ALA A 583 -25.98 -6.32 -13.71
C ALA A 583 -26.62 -5.85 -12.40
N GLY A 584 -26.05 -4.83 -11.79
CA GLY A 584 -26.58 -4.37 -10.53
C GLY A 584 -25.96 -3.07 -10.03
N VAL A 585 -26.46 -2.69 -8.85
CA VAL A 585 -25.98 -1.53 -8.11
C VAL A 585 -25.70 -1.92 -6.68
N GLY A 586 -24.86 -1.16 -6.00
CA GLY A 586 -24.54 -1.47 -4.61
C GLY A 586 -23.94 -0.31 -3.85
N ILE A 587 -23.67 -0.57 -2.58
CA ILE A 587 -23.02 0.36 -1.66
C ILE A 587 -21.77 -0.31 -1.09
N ARG A 588 -20.73 0.48 -0.94
CA ARG A 588 -19.45 0.12 -0.33
C ARG A 588 -19.25 0.97 0.90
N TRP A 589 -19.03 0.33 2.03
CA TRP A 589 -18.64 1.00 3.26
C TRP A 589 -17.24 0.59 3.66
N ILE A 590 -16.35 1.59 3.74
CA ILE A 590 -14.98 1.40 4.20
C ILE A 590 -14.98 1.42 5.72
N SER A 591 -15.22 0.25 6.31
CA SER A 591 -15.27 0.10 7.75
C SER A 591 -13.87 -0.01 8.37
N PRO A 592 -13.70 0.24 9.68
CA PRO A 592 -12.42 0.02 10.38
C PRO A 592 -11.89 -1.41 10.30
N VAL A 593 -12.74 -2.38 9.97
CA VAL A 593 -12.39 -3.80 9.83
C VAL A 593 -12.28 -4.28 8.38
N GLY A 594 -12.35 -3.35 7.42
CA GLY A 594 -12.23 -3.60 5.99
C GLY A 594 -13.48 -3.20 5.19
N PRO A 595 -13.38 -3.21 3.86
CA PRO A 595 -14.50 -2.87 2.98
C PRO A 595 -15.67 -3.86 3.14
N ILE A 596 -16.87 -3.32 3.30
CA ILE A 596 -18.14 -4.05 3.31
C ILE A 596 -18.91 -3.68 2.03
N ARG A 597 -19.42 -4.68 1.34
CA ARG A 597 -20.13 -4.55 0.08
C ARG A 597 -21.54 -5.11 0.21
N LEU A 598 -22.53 -4.35 -0.26
CA LEU A 598 -23.91 -4.77 -0.38
C LEU A 598 -24.38 -4.45 -1.80
N ASP A 599 -24.72 -5.47 -2.56
CA ASP A 599 -25.14 -5.36 -3.95
C ASP A 599 -26.55 -5.91 -4.14
N VAL A 600 -27.31 -5.27 -5.01
CA VAL A 600 -28.55 -5.80 -5.58
C VAL A 600 -28.29 -6.03 -7.06
N ALA A 601 -28.33 -7.27 -7.47
CA ALA A 601 -28.02 -7.71 -8.82
C ALA A 601 -29.22 -8.45 -9.46
N LYS A 602 -29.31 -8.31 -10.76
CA LYS A 602 -30.26 -9.11 -11.59
C LYS A 602 -29.47 -9.92 -12.60
N GLY A 603 -29.68 -11.23 -12.60
CA GLY A 603 -29.30 -12.10 -13.70
C GLY A 603 -30.21 -11.86 -14.90
N LEU A 604 -29.65 -11.56 -16.06
CA LEU A 604 -30.38 -11.16 -17.26
C LEU A 604 -30.78 -12.33 -18.15
N ASN A 605 -30.31 -13.53 -17.85
CA ASN A 605 -30.60 -14.77 -18.55
C ASN A 605 -31.47 -15.68 -17.66
N PRO A 606 -32.81 -15.57 -17.71
CA PRO A 606 -33.71 -16.41 -16.88
C PRO A 606 -33.55 -17.91 -17.15
N GLU A 607 -33.21 -18.29 -18.37
CA GLU A 607 -32.93 -19.66 -18.79
C GLU A 607 -31.74 -20.30 -18.10
N LEU A 608 -30.83 -19.49 -17.56
CA LEU A 608 -29.66 -19.90 -16.77
C LEU A 608 -29.88 -19.68 -15.26
N GLY A 609 -31.13 -19.49 -14.80
CA GLY A 609 -31.44 -19.24 -13.40
C GLY A 609 -31.19 -17.80 -12.93
N GLY A 610 -31.18 -16.85 -13.88
CA GLY A 610 -30.99 -15.42 -13.56
C GLY A 610 -32.17 -14.81 -12.81
N GLU A 611 -31.93 -14.31 -11.61
CA GLU A 611 -32.92 -13.74 -10.71
C GLU A 611 -32.44 -12.43 -10.07
N TRP A 612 -33.33 -11.77 -9.31
CA TRP A 612 -32.94 -10.73 -8.40
C TRP A 612 -32.29 -11.32 -7.16
N ARG A 613 -31.04 -10.96 -6.89
CA ARG A 613 -30.30 -11.41 -5.72
C ARG A 613 -29.65 -10.27 -4.99
N VAL A 614 -29.55 -10.41 -3.66
CA VAL A 614 -28.78 -9.54 -2.81
C VAL A 614 -27.47 -10.24 -2.48
N HIS A 615 -26.37 -9.58 -2.76
CA HIS A 615 -25.03 -10.06 -2.44
C HIS A 615 -24.42 -9.20 -1.33
N PHE A 616 -23.99 -9.85 -0.28
CA PHE A 616 -23.25 -9.21 0.82
C PHE A 616 -21.90 -9.87 0.96
N SER A 617 -20.85 -9.07 0.98
CA SER A 617 -19.50 -9.58 1.21
C SER A 617 -18.62 -8.59 1.96
N MET A 618 -17.58 -9.12 2.63
CA MET A 618 -16.61 -8.35 3.42
C MET A 618 -15.21 -8.79 3.04
N GLY A 619 -14.32 -7.83 2.81
CA GLY A 619 -12.90 -8.06 2.54
C GLY A 619 -12.32 -7.14 1.46
N PRO A 620 -10.98 -7.16 1.27
CA PRO A 620 -10.30 -6.33 0.29
C PRO A 620 -10.73 -6.65 -1.16
N GLU A 621 -10.53 -5.67 -2.05
CA GLU A 621 -10.94 -5.80 -3.47
C GLU A 621 -9.85 -6.43 -4.35
N LEU A 622 -8.56 -6.27 -4.01
CA LEU A 622 -7.40 -6.84 -4.72
C LEU A 622 -6.86 -8.12 -4.07
#